data_465d78ada4e5c2a62ef992544e2d458a
#
_entry.id   465d78ada4e5c2a62ef992544e2d458a
#
_cell.length_a   1.000
_cell.length_b   1.000
_cell.length_c   1.000
_cell.angle_alpha   90.00
_cell.angle_beta   90.00
_cell.angle_gamma   90.00
#
_symmetry.space_group_name_H-M   'P 1'
#
loop_
_entity.id
_entity.type
_entity.pdbx_description
1 polymer ?
#
loop_
_entity_poly.entity_id
_entity_poly.type
_entity_poly.pdbx_seq_one_letter_code
_entity_poly.pdbx_strand_id
1 'polypeptide(L)'
;LFNLFSWWADGEFRSIIIFRRSHRSHHYFSEGPDHLTMSPGCADMGGVFIVPVPEEYDKLTSELLSEMVEEVTISRSDEKKMLDRLTRGQKVINVGIMSAEELTFEILSDGAGVRKAVMREGKIEYDGALYDELYFGSPTLSTMFAEPSFIMHDVTIGVNFHWERQEVQKFAGALKIMVSKGKLVAINVIGVEDYLLSVISSEMSAT
;
A
#
# COMPACT_ATOMS: atom_id res chain seq x y z
N LEU A 1 15.37 5.33 5.55
CA LEU A 1 15.68 4.51 6.73
C LEU A 1 14.52 4.57 7.70
N PHE A 2 14.22 3.46 8.39
CA PHE A 2 13.21 3.43 9.44
C PHE A 2 13.52 2.30 10.43
N ASN A 3 12.98 2.42 11.63
CA ASN A 3 12.86 1.35 12.61
C ASN A 3 11.39 0.94 12.68
N LEU A 4 11.12 -0.36 12.74
CA LEU A 4 9.77 -0.91 12.80
C LEU A 4 9.63 -1.73 14.07
N PHE A 5 8.58 -1.44 14.83
CA PHE A 5 8.11 -2.25 15.95
C PHE A 5 6.74 -2.80 15.58
N SER A 6 6.55 -4.08 15.77
CA SER A 6 5.27 -4.71 15.49
C SER A 6 4.92 -5.70 16.60
N TRP A 7 3.64 -5.72 16.98
CA TRP A 7 3.12 -6.63 17.99
C TRP A 7 1.66 -6.97 17.72
N TRP A 8 1.20 -8.03 18.37
CA TRP A 8 -0.20 -8.43 18.34
C TRP A 8 -0.85 -8.05 19.67
N ALA A 9 -1.97 -7.32 19.64
CA ALA A 9 -2.75 -6.95 20.82
C ALA A 9 -4.23 -6.80 20.47
N ASP A 10 -5.08 -7.28 21.35
CA ASP A 10 -6.54 -7.16 21.25
C ASP A 10 -7.13 -7.71 19.93
N GLY A 11 -6.51 -8.76 19.36
CA GLY A 11 -6.93 -9.34 18.09
C GLY A 11 -6.48 -8.56 16.85
N GLU A 12 -5.59 -7.57 17.01
CA GLU A 12 -5.09 -6.73 15.94
C GLU A 12 -3.55 -6.76 15.87
N PHE A 13 -3.03 -6.67 14.64
CA PHE A 13 -1.61 -6.44 14.39
C PHE A 13 -1.34 -4.94 14.40
N ARG A 14 -0.45 -4.49 15.29
CA ARG A 14 -0.09 -3.09 15.46
C ARG A 14 1.36 -2.86 15.14
N SER A 15 1.66 -1.72 14.53
CA SER A 15 3.03 -1.34 14.18
C SER A 15 3.29 0.13 14.47
N ILE A 16 4.51 0.41 14.92
CA ILE A 16 5.07 1.76 15.01
C ILE A 16 6.25 1.85 14.06
N ILE A 17 6.24 2.85 13.20
CA ILE A 17 7.34 3.14 12.28
C ILE A 17 8.00 4.43 12.73
N ILE A 18 9.30 4.38 13.03
CA ILE A 18 10.11 5.55 13.36
C ILE A 18 11.03 5.83 12.18
N PHE A 19 10.74 6.91 11.46
CA PHE A 19 11.55 7.31 10.31
C PHE A 19 12.88 7.92 10.75
N ARG A 20 13.93 7.61 10.02
CA ARG A 20 15.29 8.03 10.32
C ARG A 20 15.87 8.89 9.20
N ARG A 21 16.59 9.94 9.62
CA ARG A 21 17.38 10.81 8.75
C ARG A 21 18.78 10.25 8.50
N SER A 22 19.38 9.66 9.52
CA SER A 22 20.69 9.06 9.46
C SER A 22 20.77 7.72 10.18
N HIS A 23 21.79 6.93 9.87
CA HIS A 23 22.02 5.65 10.53
C HIS A 23 22.76 5.84 11.87
N ARG A 24 23.58 6.87 11.97
CA ARG A 24 24.45 7.15 13.11
C ARG A 24 24.43 8.64 13.45
N SER A 25 24.65 8.96 14.72
CA SER A 25 24.84 10.33 15.17
C SER A 25 26.25 10.84 14.82
N HIS A 26 26.48 12.13 14.94
CA HIS A 26 27.80 12.73 14.72
C HIS A 26 28.85 12.18 15.68
N HIS A 27 28.46 11.79 16.91
CA HIS A 27 29.36 11.19 17.91
C HIS A 27 30.08 9.95 17.38
N TYR A 28 29.44 9.17 16.51
CA TYR A 28 30.08 8.01 15.91
C TYR A 28 31.27 8.37 15.00
N PHE A 29 31.24 9.56 14.41
CA PHE A 29 32.26 10.04 13.48
C PHE A 29 33.24 11.03 14.14
N SER A 30 32.99 11.41 15.40
CA SER A 30 33.85 12.29 16.16
C SER A 30 35.16 11.57 16.56
N GLU A 31 36.17 12.34 16.94
CA GLU A 31 37.43 11.83 17.48
C GLU A 31 37.57 12.22 18.93
N GLY A 32 38.42 11.49 19.67
CA GLY A 32 38.75 11.80 21.07
C GLY A 32 37.60 11.53 22.03
N PRO A 33 37.41 12.38 23.07
CA PRO A 33 36.48 12.12 24.17
C PRO A 33 35.01 12.12 23.74
N ASP A 34 34.67 12.79 22.64
CA ASP A 34 33.29 12.88 22.10
C ASP A 34 32.92 11.68 21.22
N HIS A 35 33.88 10.80 20.94
CA HIS A 35 33.61 9.60 20.18
C HIS A 35 32.77 8.60 20.97
N LEU A 36 31.70 8.09 20.32
CA LEU A 36 30.84 7.01 20.82
C LEU A 36 30.56 6.01 19.71
N THR A 37 30.84 4.74 19.94
CA THR A 37 30.55 3.66 18.99
C THR A 37 29.10 3.27 18.96
N MET A 38 28.29 3.78 19.89
CA MET A 38 26.85 3.53 19.95
C MET A 38 26.15 4.10 18.69
N SER A 39 25.29 3.29 18.11
CA SER A 39 24.49 3.67 16.93
C SER A 39 23.02 3.34 17.23
N PRO A 40 22.19 4.34 17.60
CA PRO A 40 20.81 4.09 17.98
C PRO A 40 20.07 3.29 16.88
N GLY A 41 19.60 2.10 17.24
CA GLY A 41 18.89 1.18 16.38
C GLY A 41 17.47 0.91 16.88
N CYS A 42 16.89 -0.22 16.47
CA CYS A 42 15.54 -0.58 16.87
C CYS A 42 15.42 -0.81 18.38
N ALA A 43 16.39 -1.53 18.99
CA ALA A 43 16.39 -1.78 20.44
C ALA A 43 16.45 -0.47 21.24
N ASP A 44 17.32 0.45 20.81
CA ASP A 44 17.52 1.74 21.47
C ASP A 44 16.26 2.61 21.39
N MET A 45 15.60 2.63 20.24
CA MET A 45 14.31 3.33 20.08
C MET A 45 13.18 2.70 20.92
N GLY A 46 13.33 1.41 21.27
CA GLY A 46 12.44 0.69 22.20
C GLY A 46 12.80 0.88 23.68
N GLY A 47 13.83 1.67 23.98
CA GLY A 47 14.25 2.00 25.36
C GLY A 47 15.34 1.08 25.92
N VAL A 48 15.97 0.24 25.10
CA VAL A 48 17.09 -0.63 25.49
C VAL A 48 18.33 -0.22 24.73
N PHE A 49 19.16 0.62 25.34
CA PHE A 49 20.39 1.09 24.72
C PHE A 49 21.51 0.07 24.82
N ILE A 50 22.13 -0.23 23.69
CA ILE A 50 23.25 -1.15 23.58
C ILE A 50 24.54 -0.34 23.46
N VAL A 51 25.41 -0.49 24.44
CA VAL A 51 26.74 0.17 24.52
C VAL A 51 27.81 -0.86 24.17
N PRO A 52 28.38 -0.84 22.96
CA PRO A 52 29.34 -1.86 22.53
C PRO A 52 30.67 -1.81 23.25
N VAL A 53 31.05 -0.63 23.77
CA VAL A 53 32.33 -0.39 24.45
C VAL A 53 32.07 -0.03 25.92
N PRO A 54 32.49 -0.88 26.89
CA PRO A 54 32.19 -0.65 28.30
C PRO A 54 32.68 0.70 28.82
N GLU A 55 33.81 1.21 28.33
CA GLU A 55 34.42 2.48 28.74
C GLU A 55 33.58 3.71 28.29
N GLU A 56 32.65 3.52 27.37
CA GLU A 56 31.74 4.57 26.92
C GLU A 56 30.51 4.69 27.82
N TYR A 57 30.24 3.69 28.68
CA TYR A 57 29.05 3.66 29.52
C TYR A 57 28.94 4.86 30.44
N ASP A 58 30.07 5.22 31.08
CA ASP A 58 30.13 6.34 32.04
C ASP A 58 29.96 7.72 31.37
N LYS A 59 30.07 7.79 30.06
CA LYS A 59 29.87 9.04 29.29
C LYS A 59 28.38 9.29 29.00
N LEU A 60 27.54 8.27 29.08
CA LEU A 60 26.16 8.37 28.65
C LEU A 60 25.29 9.03 29.71
N THR A 61 24.60 10.06 29.30
CA THR A 61 23.54 10.72 30.08
C THR A 61 22.22 10.64 29.35
N SER A 62 21.11 10.88 30.05
CA SER A 62 19.79 10.93 29.42
C SER A 62 19.67 12.01 28.33
N GLU A 63 20.36 13.14 28.56
CA GLU A 63 20.42 14.26 27.63
C GLU A 63 21.17 13.88 26.37
N LEU A 64 22.34 13.24 26.50
CA LEU A 64 23.14 12.78 25.37
C LEU A 64 22.41 11.71 24.56
N LEU A 65 21.76 10.76 25.21
CA LEU A 65 20.94 9.74 24.52
C LEU A 65 19.76 10.37 23.77
N SER A 66 19.10 11.36 24.36
CA SER A 66 18.02 12.10 23.71
C SER A 66 18.52 12.87 22.49
N GLU A 67 19.66 13.55 22.60
CA GLU A 67 20.31 14.25 21.48
C GLU A 67 20.64 13.28 20.34
N MET A 68 21.26 12.15 20.64
CA MET A 68 21.59 11.14 19.63
C MET A 68 20.36 10.57 18.92
N VAL A 69 19.28 10.33 19.66
CA VAL A 69 18.00 9.86 19.10
C VAL A 69 17.36 10.94 18.22
N GLU A 70 17.31 12.18 18.69
CA GLU A 70 16.76 13.31 17.91
C GLU A 70 17.57 13.56 16.63
N GLU A 71 18.89 13.44 16.70
CA GLU A 71 19.76 13.62 15.53
C GLU A 71 19.51 12.56 14.47
N VAL A 72 19.30 11.30 14.83
CA VAL A 72 19.12 10.21 13.84
C VAL A 72 17.69 10.07 13.34
N THR A 73 16.70 10.65 14.03
CA THR A 73 15.30 10.65 13.61
C THR A 73 14.97 11.85 12.73
N ILE A 74 13.90 11.75 11.93
CA ILE A 74 13.42 12.90 11.18
C ILE A 74 12.73 13.90 12.10
N SER A 75 12.81 15.18 11.76
CA SER A 75 12.10 16.23 12.48
C SER A 75 10.59 16.10 12.30
N ARG A 76 9.80 16.60 13.27
CA ARG A 76 8.33 16.66 13.14
C ARG A 76 7.88 17.39 11.87
N SER A 77 8.64 18.40 11.44
CA SER A 77 8.32 19.12 10.20
C SER A 77 8.53 18.27 8.95
N ASP A 78 9.56 17.43 8.94
CA ASP A 78 9.86 16.55 7.81
C ASP A 78 8.93 15.33 7.81
N GLU A 79 8.59 14.80 8.98
CA GLU A 79 7.54 13.80 9.14
C GLU A 79 6.22 14.30 8.57
N LYS A 80 5.79 15.51 8.94
CA LYS A 80 4.58 16.13 8.41
C LYS A 80 4.63 16.30 6.89
N LYS A 81 5.75 16.78 6.34
CA LYS A 81 5.92 16.88 4.87
C LYS A 81 5.86 15.52 4.19
N MET A 82 6.42 14.49 4.82
CA MET A 82 6.39 13.13 4.29
C MET A 82 4.97 12.56 4.34
N LEU A 83 4.26 12.70 5.46
CA LEU A 83 2.85 12.32 5.59
C LEU A 83 1.98 13.09 4.59
N ASP A 84 2.20 14.40 4.44
CA ASP A 84 1.52 15.22 3.42
C ASP A 84 1.80 14.71 1.99
N ARG A 85 2.99 14.22 1.71
CA ARG A 85 3.32 13.61 0.40
C ARG A 85 2.66 12.24 0.23
N LEU A 86 2.66 11.42 1.25
CA LEU A 86 2.00 10.12 1.24
C LEU A 86 0.48 10.29 1.07
N THR A 87 -0.13 11.25 1.78
CA THR A 87 -1.57 11.48 1.71
C THR A 87 -2.01 12.24 0.44
N ARG A 88 -1.18 13.16 -0.09
CA ARG A 88 -1.46 13.88 -1.35
C ARG A 88 -1.03 13.11 -2.60
N GLY A 89 -0.16 12.14 -2.44
CA GLY A 89 0.47 11.41 -3.53
C GLY A 89 0.06 9.96 -3.64
N GLN A 90 -1.06 9.54 -3.07
CA GLN A 90 -1.61 8.22 -3.38
C GLN A 90 -1.93 8.20 -4.87
N LYS A 91 -0.94 7.73 -5.63
CA LYS A 91 -1.12 7.52 -7.05
C LYS A 91 -2.16 6.44 -7.21
N VAL A 92 -3.22 6.82 -7.86
CA VAL A 92 -4.20 5.88 -8.38
C VAL A 92 -3.63 5.30 -9.66
N ILE A 93 -3.68 4.01 -9.80
CA ILE A 93 -3.29 3.30 -11.02
C ILE A 93 -4.49 2.64 -11.67
N ASN A 94 -4.39 2.44 -12.96
CA ASN A 94 -5.37 1.74 -13.77
C ASN A 94 -4.82 0.35 -14.09
N VAL A 95 -5.43 -0.69 -13.54
CA VAL A 95 -5.05 -2.07 -13.77
C VAL A 95 -6.11 -2.73 -14.65
N GLY A 96 -5.71 -3.14 -15.85
CA GLY A 96 -6.61 -3.88 -16.75
C GLY A 96 -6.98 -5.23 -16.16
N ILE A 97 -8.28 -5.55 -16.11
CA ILE A 97 -8.78 -6.85 -15.63
C ILE A 97 -9.00 -7.78 -16.80
N MET A 98 -9.87 -7.37 -17.73
CA MET A 98 -10.26 -8.18 -18.86
C MET A 98 -10.80 -7.32 -20.01
N SER A 99 -10.92 -7.91 -21.21
CA SER A 99 -11.61 -7.28 -22.33
C SER A 99 -12.51 -8.28 -23.05
N ALA A 100 -13.76 -7.88 -23.32
CA ALA A 100 -14.77 -8.71 -23.98
C ALA A 100 -15.79 -7.84 -24.73
N GLU A 101 -16.69 -8.45 -25.50
CA GLU A 101 -17.83 -7.74 -26.11
C GLU A 101 -18.95 -7.49 -25.09
N GLU A 102 -19.03 -8.31 -24.06
CA GLU A 102 -19.93 -8.20 -22.92
C GLU A 102 -19.13 -8.35 -21.62
N LEU A 103 -19.44 -7.56 -20.60
CA LEU A 103 -18.89 -7.64 -19.27
C LEU A 103 -20.01 -7.85 -18.26
N THR A 104 -19.84 -8.83 -17.37
CA THR A 104 -20.75 -9.13 -16.27
C THR A 104 -20.08 -8.76 -14.95
N PHE A 105 -20.75 -7.95 -14.12
CA PHE A 105 -20.17 -7.44 -12.88
C PHE A 105 -21.24 -7.13 -11.82
N GLU A 106 -20.78 -6.93 -10.58
CA GLU A 106 -21.61 -6.50 -9.44
C GLU A 106 -20.91 -5.34 -8.72
N ILE A 107 -21.69 -4.37 -8.26
CA ILE A 107 -21.21 -3.29 -7.38
C ILE A 107 -21.74 -3.56 -5.99
N LEU A 108 -20.83 -3.82 -5.05
CA LEU A 108 -21.22 -4.30 -3.71
C LEU A 108 -21.88 -3.24 -2.85
N SER A 109 -21.59 -1.95 -3.10
CA SER A 109 -22.12 -0.84 -2.30
C SER A 109 -23.61 -0.57 -2.47
N ASP A 110 -24.22 -1.00 -3.59
CA ASP A 110 -25.63 -0.69 -3.88
C ASP A 110 -26.56 -1.90 -3.82
N GLY A 111 -26.00 -3.11 -3.71
CA GLY A 111 -26.78 -4.34 -3.54
C GLY A 111 -27.70 -4.71 -4.70
N ALA A 112 -27.54 -4.07 -5.88
CA ALA A 112 -28.42 -4.28 -7.02
C ALA A 112 -28.16 -5.60 -7.78
N GLY A 113 -27.16 -6.39 -7.37
CA GLY A 113 -26.83 -7.69 -7.94
C GLY A 113 -26.08 -7.61 -9.26
N VAL A 114 -26.20 -8.68 -10.03
CA VAL A 114 -25.44 -8.88 -11.30
C VAL A 114 -25.93 -7.91 -12.38
N ARG A 115 -24.99 -7.27 -13.06
CA ARG A 115 -25.19 -6.30 -14.14
C ARG A 115 -24.42 -6.70 -15.38
N LYS A 116 -24.86 -6.19 -16.52
CA LYS A 116 -24.19 -6.40 -17.80
C LYS A 116 -23.96 -5.08 -18.52
N ALA A 117 -22.77 -4.95 -19.11
CA ALA A 117 -22.45 -3.93 -20.09
C ALA A 117 -22.13 -4.62 -21.42
N VAL A 118 -22.66 -4.12 -22.52
CA VAL A 118 -22.50 -4.73 -23.84
C VAL A 118 -21.93 -3.71 -24.81
N MET A 119 -21.05 -4.16 -25.71
CA MET A 119 -20.54 -3.34 -26.81
C MET A 119 -21.60 -3.14 -27.88
N ARG A 120 -21.99 -1.89 -28.15
CA ARG A 120 -22.92 -1.56 -29.21
C ARG A 120 -22.52 -0.26 -29.93
N GLU A 121 -22.38 -0.32 -31.24
CA GLU A 121 -22.09 0.87 -32.10
C GLU A 121 -20.86 1.68 -31.64
N GLY A 122 -19.85 1.00 -31.15
CA GLY A 122 -18.64 1.67 -30.66
C GLY A 122 -18.77 2.32 -29.28
N LYS A 123 -19.88 2.07 -28.55
CA LYS A 123 -20.18 2.58 -27.20
C LYS A 123 -20.53 1.44 -26.24
N ILE A 124 -20.69 1.79 -24.98
CA ILE A 124 -21.11 0.89 -23.92
C ILE A 124 -22.62 1.02 -23.76
N GLU A 125 -23.37 -0.03 -24.09
CA GLU A 125 -24.78 -0.12 -23.72
C GLU A 125 -24.88 -0.66 -22.27
N TYR A 126 -25.50 0.13 -21.43
CA TYR A 126 -25.74 -0.20 -20.03
C TYR A 126 -27.03 0.44 -19.57
N ASP A 127 -27.89 -0.35 -18.90
CA ASP A 127 -29.19 0.09 -18.38
C ASP A 127 -30.06 0.86 -19.42
N GLY A 128 -30.03 0.39 -20.67
CA GLY A 128 -30.82 0.95 -21.76
C GLY A 128 -30.28 2.25 -22.35
N ALA A 129 -29.10 2.71 -21.98
CA ALA A 129 -28.45 3.90 -22.52
C ALA A 129 -27.04 3.60 -23.05
N LEU A 130 -26.54 4.50 -23.92
CA LEU A 130 -25.20 4.41 -24.51
C LEU A 130 -24.22 5.37 -23.85
N TYR A 131 -23.06 4.87 -23.45
CA TYR A 131 -22.01 5.61 -22.76
C TYR A 131 -20.67 5.47 -23.48
N ASP A 132 -19.83 6.50 -23.37
CA ASP A 132 -18.44 6.44 -23.82
C ASP A 132 -17.54 5.79 -22.76
N GLU A 133 -17.91 5.99 -21.49
CA GLU A 133 -17.22 5.46 -20.32
C GLU A 133 -18.22 5.26 -19.18
N LEU A 134 -18.03 4.20 -18.38
CA LEU A 134 -18.74 3.98 -17.11
C LEU A 134 -17.72 3.97 -15.96
N TYR A 135 -18.12 4.52 -14.81
CA TYR A 135 -17.29 4.56 -13.62
C TYR A 135 -18.13 4.29 -12.38
N PHE A 136 -17.75 3.27 -11.60
CA PHE A 136 -18.45 2.84 -10.41
C PHE A 136 -17.51 2.87 -9.20
N GLY A 137 -17.92 3.56 -8.13
CA GLY A 137 -17.17 3.64 -6.89
C GLY A 137 -16.15 4.76 -6.83
N SER A 138 -15.25 4.68 -5.86
CA SER A 138 -14.11 5.58 -5.66
C SER A 138 -12.84 4.76 -5.56
N PRO A 139 -11.69 5.27 -6.03
CA PRO A 139 -10.42 4.65 -5.69
C PRO A 139 -10.29 4.66 -4.18
N THR A 140 -10.09 3.50 -3.59
CA THR A 140 -9.88 3.39 -2.15
C THR A 140 -8.62 4.18 -1.78
N LEU A 141 -8.75 5.06 -0.81
CA LEU A 141 -7.63 5.72 -0.18
C LEU A 141 -7.26 4.86 1.02
N SER A 142 -6.24 4.02 0.82
CA SER A 142 -5.56 3.19 1.80
C SER A 142 -6.16 3.14 3.22
N THR A 143 -6.97 2.15 3.44
CA THR A 143 -7.02 1.46 4.74
C THR A 143 -6.20 0.19 4.58
N MET A 144 -5.47 -0.23 5.58
CA MET A 144 -4.50 -1.34 5.53
C MET A 144 -5.07 -2.68 5.00
N PHE A 145 -6.38 -2.75 4.76
CA PHE A 145 -7.10 -3.84 4.08
C PHE A 145 -8.32 -3.23 3.38
N ALA A 146 -8.16 -2.93 2.09
CA ALA A 146 -9.28 -2.43 1.29
C ALA A 146 -10.30 -3.56 1.09
N GLU A 147 -11.51 -3.38 1.63
CA GLU A 147 -12.62 -4.30 1.39
C GLU A 147 -12.99 -4.33 -0.11
N PRO A 148 -13.40 -5.49 -0.62
CA PRO A 148 -13.90 -5.58 -1.99
C PRO A 148 -15.07 -4.62 -2.23
N SER A 149 -15.06 -3.92 -3.34
CA SER A 149 -16.10 -2.94 -3.74
C SER A 149 -16.89 -3.39 -4.95
N PHE A 150 -16.34 -4.27 -5.77
CA PHE A 150 -17.02 -4.85 -6.92
C PHE A 150 -16.54 -6.28 -7.22
N ILE A 151 -17.35 -7.00 -7.99
CA ILE A 151 -17.09 -8.36 -8.47
C ILE A 151 -17.09 -8.34 -9.99
N MET A 152 -16.15 -9.02 -10.63
CA MET A 152 -16.16 -9.33 -12.06
C MET A 152 -16.39 -10.82 -12.24
N HIS A 153 -17.28 -11.16 -13.19
CA HIS A 153 -17.54 -12.52 -13.60
C HIS A 153 -16.71 -12.87 -14.85
N ASP A 154 -16.50 -14.16 -15.06
CA ASP A 154 -15.85 -14.72 -16.25
C ASP A 154 -14.43 -14.16 -16.50
N VAL A 155 -13.72 -13.79 -15.44
CA VAL A 155 -12.33 -13.31 -15.53
C VAL A 155 -11.45 -14.49 -15.91
N THR A 156 -10.80 -14.41 -17.08
CA THR A 156 -9.85 -15.43 -17.51
C THR A 156 -8.53 -15.26 -16.78
N ILE A 157 -8.13 -16.27 -16.01
CA ILE A 157 -6.83 -16.37 -15.35
C ILE A 157 -5.96 -17.41 -16.04
N GLY A 158 -4.64 -17.24 -15.94
CA GLY A 158 -3.68 -18.15 -16.56
C GLY A 158 -3.73 -18.11 -18.10
N VAL A 159 -3.93 -16.93 -18.68
CA VAL A 159 -4.02 -16.74 -20.14
C VAL A 159 -2.80 -17.38 -20.84
N ASN A 160 -3.08 -18.28 -21.81
CA ASN A 160 -2.10 -19.07 -22.55
C ASN A 160 -1.33 -20.13 -21.72
N PHE A 161 -1.76 -20.43 -20.50
CA PHE A 161 -1.25 -21.54 -19.71
C PHE A 161 -2.19 -22.75 -19.79
N HIS A 162 -1.67 -23.95 -19.52
CA HIS A 162 -2.46 -25.19 -19.52
C HIS A 162 -3.55 -25.27 -18.45
N TRP A 163 -3.53 -24.34 -17.48
CA TRP A 163 -4.50 -24.20 -16.39
C TRP A 163 -5.41 -22.98 -16.56
N GLU A 164 -5.48 -22.41 -17.78
CA GLU A 164 -6.40 -21.31 -18.08
C GLU A 164 -7.83 -21.69 -17.71
N ARG A 165 -8.48 -20.81 -16.98
CA ARG A 165 -9.87 -20.98 -16.55
C ARG A 165 -10.55 -19.63 -16.33
N GLN A 166 -11.86 -19.66 -16.27
CA GLN A 166 -12.67 -18.48 -15.91
C GLN A 166 -13.05 -18.55 -14.44
N GLU A 167 -12.97 -17.42 -13.77
CA GLU A 167 -13.30 -17.27 -12.35
C GLU A 167 -14.12 -16.00 -12.09
N VAL A 168 -14.85 -16.04 -10.98
CA VAL A 168 -15.45 -14.86 -10.38
C VAL A 168 -14.43 -14.24 -9.42
N GLN A 169 -14.03 -12.99 -9.68
CA GLN A 169 -13.02 -12.32 -8.86
C GLN A 169 -13.57 -11.05 -8.20
N LYS A 170 -13.12 -10.80 -6.98
CA LYS A 170 -13.47 -9.62 -6.16
C LYS A 170 -12.32 -8.63 -6.19
N PHE A 171 -12.66 -7.35 -6.35
CA PHE A 171 -11.70 -6.26 -6.44
C PHE A 171 -12.05 -5.14 -5.44
N ALA A 172 -11.02 -4.55 -4.85
CA ALA A 172 -11.12 -3.28 -4.14
C ALA A 172 -10.92 -2.11 -5.12
N GLY A 173 -11.36 -0.91 -4.75
CA GLY A 173 -11.21 0.28 -5.58
C GLY A 173 -12.43 0.57 -6.45
N ALA A 174 -12.26 1.22 -7.58
CA ALA A 174 -13.33 1.56 -8.50
C ALA A 174 -13.26 0.72 -9.79
N LEU A 175 -14.42 0.38 -10.33
CA LEU A 175 -14.54 -0.22 -11.66
C LEU A 175 -14.74 0.89 -12.69
N LYS A 176 -13.86 0.93 -13.69
CA LYS A 176 -13.99 1.74 -14.89
C LYS A 176 -14.18 0.81 -16.08
N ILE A 177 -15.16 1.10 -16.93
CA ILE A 177 -15.37 0.40 -18.21
C ILE A 177 -15.24 1.41 -19.33
N MET A 178 -14.46 1.08 -20.34
CA MET A 178 -14.27 1.89 -21.54
C MET A 178 -14.18 1.04 -22.79
N VAL A 179 -14.35 1.66 -23.95
CA VAL A 179 -14.15 1.00 -25.24
C VAL A 179 -12.69 1.15 -25.67
N SER A 180 -12.05 0.05 -26.04
CA SER A 180 -10.73 0.04 -26.65
C SER A 180 -10.62 -1.08 -27.69
N LYS A 181 -10.11 -0.76 -28.86
CA LYS A 181 -9.90 -1.71 -29.98
C LYS A 181 -11.14 -2.54 -30.31
N GLY A 182 -12.33 -1.91 -30.24
CA GLY A 182 -13.59 -2.57 -30.56
C GLY A 182 -14.13 -3.53 -29.50
N LYS A 183 -13.62 -3.47 -28.28
CA LYS A 183 -14.10 -4.27 -27.14
C LYS A 183 -14.28 -3.39 -25.91
N LEU A 184 -15.10 -3.83 -25.00
CA LEU A 184 -15.15 -3.30 -23.64
C LEU A 184 -13.91 -3.74 -22.87
N VAL A 185 -13.33 -2.83 -22.11
CA VAL A 185 -12.21 -3.10 -21.21
C VAL A 185 -12.63 -2.75 -19.80
N ALA A 186 -12.60 -3.73 -18.90
CA ALA A 186 -12.75 -3.52 -17.47
C ALA A 186 -11.40 -3.17 -16.86
N ILE A 187 -11.39 -2.08 -16.10
CA ILE A 187 -10.20 -1.53 -15.47
C ILE A 187 -10.48 -1.35 -13.97
N ASN A 188 -9.62 -1.89 -13.15
CA ASN A 188 -9.60 -1.57 -11.72
C ASN A 188 -8.82 -0.27 -11.51
N VAL A 189 -9.48 0.73 -10.96
CA VAL A 189 -8.89 2.00 -10.56
C VAL A 189 -8.66 1.94 -9.06
N ILE A 190 -7.39 1.81 -8.64
CA ILE A 190 -7.02 1.48 -7.27
C ILE A 190 -5.80 2.26 -6.82
N GLY A 191 -5.68 2.54 -5.52
CA GLY A 191 -4.46 3.09 -4.93
C GLY A 191 -3.26 2.16 -5.14
N VAL A 192 -2.10 2.72 -5.45
CA VAL A 192 -0.86 1.91 -5.66
C VAL A 192 -0.56 1.01 -4.47
N GLU A 193 -0.72 1.51 -3.25
CA GLU A 193 -0.44 0.75 -2.03
C GLU A 193 -1.40 -0.42 -1.86
N ASP A 194 -2.70 -0.19 -2.10
CA ASP A 194 -3.73 -1.24 -2.04
C ASP A 194 -3.48 -2.33 -3.09
N TYR A 195 -3.06 -1.92 -4.30
CA TYR A 195 -2.67 -2.85 -5.36
C TYR A 195 -1.45 -3.68 -4.97
N LEU A 196 -0.39 -3.05 -4.44
CA LEU A 196 0.82 -3.75 -4.01
C LEU A 196 0.53 -4.75 -2.89
N LEU A 197 -0.33 -4.39 -1.93
CA LEU A 197 -0.76 -5.31 -0.87
C LEU A 197 -1.50 -6.53 -1.45
N SER A 198 -2.37 -6.34 -2.43
CA SER A 198 -3.10 -7.44 -3.07
C SER A 198 -2.17 -8.37 -3.84
N VAL A 199 -1.19 -7.84 -4.56
CA VAL A 199 -0.19 -8.65 -5.30
C VAL A 199 0.68 -9.44 -4.33
N ILE A 200 1.23 -8.80 -3.29
CA ILE A 200 2.07 -9.47 -2.29
C ILE A 200 1.30 -10.61 -1.61
N SER A 201 0.05 -10.37 -1.21
CA SER A 201 -0.76 -11.39 -0.54
C SER A 201 -1.13 -12.58 -1.45
N SER A 202 -1.26 -12.36 -2.76
CA SER A 202 -1.53 -13.42 -3.73
C SER A 202 -0.29 -14.24 -4.10
N GLU A 203 0.88 -13.61 -4.15
CA GLU A 203 2.15 -14.26 -4.49
C GLU A 203 2.79 -14.96 -3.27
N MET A 204 2.51 -14.49 -2.05
CA MET A 204 3.03 -15.03 -0.81
C MET A 204 2.02 -15.92 -0.08
N SER A 205 1.14 -16.62 -0.79
CA SER A 205 0.27 -17.59 -0.13
C SER A 205 1.14 -18.62 0.60
N ALA A 206 1.12 -18.54 1.93
CA ALA A 206 1.87 -19.41 2.79
C ALA A 206 1.49 -20.87 2.52
N THR A 207 2.50 -21.65 2.19
CA THR A 207 2.47 -23.11 2.26
C THR A 207 2.26 -23.57 3.69
#